data_8e9e7fd5711600525dffa8d53f3448e4
#
_entry.id   8e9e7fd5711600525dffa8d53f3448e4
#
_cell.length_a   1.000
_cell.length_b   1.000
_cell.length_c   1.000
_cell.angle_alpha   90.00
_cell.angle_beta   90.00
_cell.angle_gamma   90.00
#
_symmetry.space_group_name_H-M   'P 1'
#
loop_
_entity.id
_entity.type
_entity.pdbx_description
1 polymer ?
#
loop_
_entity_poly.entity_id
_entity_poly.type
_entity_poly.pdbx_seq_one_letter_code
_entity_poly.pdbx_strand_id
1 'polypeptide(L)'
;MFYTKWVLATAASALLLSAGAGIAAPAQASAAPAAIKVALDGKQLSLDASPIITSGRTLVPYSAIVKSLGGSAQWDASSKTVTASGSGVNVKLTAGSSTAYINGSKVALDAAPVIRNGRTFVPLRLLSEAFGKWVSWNQGSRTVAINSTLTLNTSTGSLTLKAKPKRIVTLSSADTEMIYALGGTVVGRPTALGSVNPPAAASAVEVGSAHGILFEKLASVKPDLVIASPALKSQQATIEKLGAQVLFNSQNTFEDIKASVRLYGKLLGKESKAEEITAGMDKSVGSLKKPASKPKTLIVYGAPGSFVVALPTSYPGSFLELAGGENVASKFPKMDTMPQYAELSMERIIASNPELILLITHGDAAEVKASFKKQFEGNAAWKSLPAVKNDRFEVLPQDLFAANPGIRAPKAIETINNLLLQVD
;
A
#
# COMPACT_ATOMS: atom_id res chain seq x y z
N MET A 1 6.63 46.77 -61.49
CA MET A 1 6.96 46.68 -62.95
C MET A 1 6.73 45.26 -63.38
N PHE A 2 5.84 45.10 -64.39
CA PHE A 2 5.50 43.90 -65.25
C PHE A 2 4.85 42.70 -64.53
N TYR A 3 3.52 42.49 -64.59
CA TYR A 3 2.67 42.02 -65.75
C TYR A 3 3.23 40.73 -66.41
N THR A 4 2.58 39.57 -66.49
CA THR A 4 1.37 39.18 -67.25
C THR A 4 1.31 37.62 -67.21
N LYS A 5 0.35 36.86 -67.42
CA LYS A 5 -0.98 36.78 -67.99
C LYS A 5 -1.51 35.32 -67.86
N TRP A 6 -2.75 35.20 -67.67
CA TRP A 6 -3.72 34.17 -67.97
C TRP A 6 -3.46 33.25 -69.14
N VAL A 7 -3.76 31.94 -69.05
CA VAL A 7 -4.43 31.17 -70.11
C VAL A 7 -5.43 30.18 -69.48
N LEU A 8 -6.71 30.38 -69.83
CA LEU A 8 -7.82 29.42 -69.69
C LEU A 8 -7.67 28.31 -70.74
N ALA A 9 -7.90 27.06 -70.34
CA ALA A 9 -8.28 26.02 -71.25
C ALA A 9 -9.43 25.19 -70.69
N THR A 10 -10.58 25.37 -71.29
CA THR A 10 -11.78 24.57 -71.12
C THR A 10 -11.62 23.25 -71.88
N ALA A 11 -11.95 22.13 -71.25
CA ALA A 11 -12.25 20.89 -71.94
C ALA A 11 -13.27 20.05 -71.19
N ALA A 12 -14.32 19.88 -71.81
CA ALA A 12 -15.54 19.12 -71.83
C ALA A 12 -15.65 17.87 -70.94
N SER A 13 -16.85 17.79 -70.44
CA SER A 13 -17.57 16.70 -69.74
C SER A 13 -17.43 15.32 -70.41
N ALA A 14 -17.22 14.30 -69.58
CA ALA A 14 -17.73 12.95 -69.86
C ALA A 14 -18.26 12.39 -68.47
N LEU A 15 -19.58 12.36 -68.35
CA LEU A 15 -20.28 11.58 -67.38
C LEU A 15 -20.09 10.09 -67.67
N LEU A 16 -19.36 9.40 -66.78
CA LEU A 16 -19.43 7.93 -66.67
C LEU A 16 -20.17 7.62 -65.40
N LEU A 17 -21.43 7.25 -65.47
CA LEU A 17 -22.16 6.55 -64.45
C LEU A 17 -21.53 5.19 -64.20
N SER A 18 -20.68 5.04 -63.20
CA SER A 18 -20.34 3.75 -62.67
C SER A 18 -21.27 3.45 -61.51
N ALA A 19 -22.19 2.53 -61.71
CA ALA A 19 -22.98 1.91 -60.67
C ALA A 19 -22.00 1.15 -59.74
N GLY A 20 -21.53 1.82 -58.69
CA GLY A 20 -20.77 1.22 -57.59
C GLY A 20 -21.73 0.40 -56.73
N ALA A 21 -21.72 -0.92 -56.90
CA ALA A 21 -22.28 -1.84 -55.92
C ALA A 21 -21.52 -1.60 -54.60
N GLY A 22 -22.15 -0.89 -53.67
CA GLY A 22 -21.61 -0.75 -52.32
C GLY A 22 -21.55 -2.13 -51.64
N ILE A 23 -20.35 -2.70 -51.60
CA ILE A 23 -20.07 -3.84 -50.71
C ILE A 23 -20.15 -3.26 -49.31
N ALA A 24 -21.32 -3.46 -48.66
CA ALA A 24 -21.45 -3.21 -47.20
C ALA A 24 -20.43 -4.11 -46.51
N ALA A 25 -19.39 -3.52 -45.92
CA ALA A 25 -18.48 -4.24 -45.06
C ALA A 25 -19.33 -4.94 -43.97
N PRO A 26 -19.11 -6.22 -43.69
CA PRO A 26 -19.84 -6.89 -42.64
C PRO A 26 -19.60 -6.13 -41.30
N ALA A 27 -20.66 -5.66 -40.67
CA ALA A 27 -20.60 -5.10 -39.36
C ALA A 27 -19.91 -6.14 -38.47
N GLN A 28 -18.72 -5.83 -37.95
CA GLN A 28 -18.04 -6.67 -37.00
C GLN A 28 -18.99 -6.80 -35.79
N ALA A 29 -19.62 -7.96 -35.65
CA ALA A 29 -20.39 -8.30 -34.49
C ALA A 29 -19.45 -8.18 -33.29
N SER A 30 -19.68 -7.18 -32.44
CA SER A 30 -18.97 -7.03 -31.17
C SER A 30 -19.12 -8.36 -30.43
N ALA A 31 -18.01 -9.09 -30.30
CA ALA A 31 -18.02 -10.36 -29.60
C ALA A 31 -18.59 -10.13 -28.20
N ALA A 32 -19.63 -10.88 -27.86
CA ALA A 32 -20.21 -10.80 -26.51
C ALA A 32 -19.10 -10.95 -25.46
N PRO A 33 -19.07 -10.11 -24.42
CA PRO A 33 -18.00 -10.18 -23.43
C PRO A 33 -17.91 -11.60 -22.87
N ALA A 34 -16.68 -12.17 -22.87
CA ALA A 34 -16.44 -13.54 -22.40
C ALA A 34 -17.08 -13.78 -21.02
N ALA A 35 -17.66 -14.96 -20.82
CA ALA A 35 -18.37 -15.32 -19.60
C ALA A 35 -17.43 -15.21 -18.37
N ILE A 36 -17.98 -14.75 -17.25
CA ILE A 36 -17.25 -14.70 -15.98
C ILE A 36 -17.10 -16.12 -15.45
N LYS A 37 -15.87 -16.46 -15.07
CA LYS A 37 -15.53 -17.73 -14.42
C LYS A 37 -15.40 -17.52 -12.93
N VAL A 38 -15.68 -18.55 -12.14
CA VAL A 38 -15.45 -18.59 -10.70
C VAL A 38 -14.59 -19.81 -10.40
N ALA A 39 -13.51 -19.64 -9.67
CA ALA A 39 -12.64 -20.73 -9.27
C ALA A 39 -12.42 -20.70 -7.75
N LEU A 40 -12.37 -21.88 -7.14
CA LEU A 40 -12.00 -22.08 -5.74
C LEU A 40 -10.69 -22.88 -5.69
N ASP A 41 -9.67 -22.33 -5.06
CA ASP A 41 -8.32 -22.90 -4.96
C ASP A 41 -7.79 -23.39 -6.32
N GLY A 42 -7.96 -22.58 -7.35
CA GLY A 42 -7.55 -22.83 -8.74
C GLY A 42 -8.49 -23.73 -9.54
N LYS A 43 -9.46 -24.40 -8.91
CA LYS A 43 -10.42 -25.29 -9.59
C LYS A 43 -11.66 -24.51 -10.00
N GLN A 44 -12.00 -24.51 -11.29
CA GLN A 44 -13.21 -23.86 -11.79
C GLN A 44 -14.47 -24.50 -11.17
N LEU A 45 -15.37 -23.64 -10.65
CA LEU A 45 -16.64 -24.07 -10.11
C LEU A 45 -17.68 -24.22 -11.21
N SER A 46 -18.45 -25.31 -11.13
CA SER A 46 -19.66 -25.50 -11.92
C SER A 46 -20.82 -24.81 -11.19
N LEU A 47 -21.37 -23.78 -11.80
CA LEU A 47 -22.51 -23.05 -11.27
C LEU A 47 -23.75 -23.40 -12.08
N ASP A 48 -24.91 -23.46 -11.44
CA ASP A 48 -26.20 -23.78 -12.05
C ASP A 48 -26.78 -22.62 -12.89
N ALA A 49 -26.17 -21.45 -12.86
CA ALA A 49 -26.37 -20.35 -13.78
C ALA A 49 -25.09 -19.47 -13.84
N SER A 50 -24.89 -18.81 -14.98
CA SER A 50 -23.72 -17.92 -15.16
C SER A 50 -23.74 -16.75 -14.19
N PRO A 51 -22.57 -16.35 -13.62
CA PRO A 51 -22.46 -15.13 -12.83
C PRO A 51 -22.96 -13.90 -13.58
N ILE A 52 -23.53 -12.94 -12.84
CA ILE A 52 -23.97 -11.66 -13.40
C ILE A 52 -23.18 -10.51 -12.77
N ILE A 53 -23.09 -9.38 -13.47
CA ILE A 53 -22.55 -8.13 -12.91
C ILE A 53 -23.72 -7.19 -12.63
N THR A 54 -23.81 -6.71 -11.39
CA THR A 54 -24.76 -5.70 -10.97
C THR A 54 -24.03 -4.66 -10.13
N SER A 55 -24.16 -3.38 -10.48
CA SER A 55 -23.45 -2.28 -9.79
C SER A 55 -21.93 -2.52 -9.68
N GLY A 56 -21.31 -3.09 -10.74
CA GLY A 56 -19.87 -3.38 -10.76
C GLY A 56 -19.45 -4.55 -9.84
N ARG A 57 -20.38 -5.32 -9.30
CA ARG A 57 -20.12 -6.48 -8.44
C ARG A 57 -20.58 -7.77 -9.09
N THR A 58 -19.81 -8.84 -8.87
CA THR A 58 -20.17 -10.18 -9.34
C THR A 58 -21.14 -10.83 -8.37
N LEU A 59 -22.33 -11.19 -8.86
CA LEU A 59 -23.32 -11.97 -8.15
C LEU A 59 -23.39 -13.38 -8.76
N VAL A 60 -23.59 -14.38 -7.90
CA VAL A 60 -23.62 -15.80 -8.26
C VAL A 60 -24.86 -16.48 -7.65
N PRO A 61 -25.36 -17.57 -8.24
CA PRO A 61 -26.38 -18.40 -7.60
C PRO A 61 -25.90 -18.89 -6.23
N TYR A 62 -26.66 -18.64 -5.17
CA TYR A 62 -26.20 -18.86 -3.80
C TYR A 62 -25.91 -20.31 -3.48
N SER A 63 -26.73 -21.25 -4.00
CA SER A 63 -26.67 -22.66 -3.61
C SER A 63 -25.34 -23.32 -3.95
N ALA A 64 -24.90 -23.17 -5.18
CA ALA A 64 -23.65 -23.76 -5.66
C ALA A 64 -22.42 -23.19 -4.92
N ILE A 65 -22.39 -21.87 -4.69
CA ILE A 65 -21.24 -21.23 -4.03
C ILE A 65 -21.19 -21.59 -2.53
N VAL A 66 -22.30 -21.59 -1.81
CA VAL A 66 -22.33 -21.96 -0.39
C VAL A 66 -21.87 -23.40 -0.19
N LYS A 67 -22.34 -24.33 -1.04
CA LYS A 67 -21.91 -25.73 -1.03
C LYS A 67 -20.40 -25.86 -1.28
N SER A 68 -19.87 -25.12 -2.26
CA SER A 68 -18.44 -25.13 -2.57
C SER A 68 -17.58 -24.57 -1.44
N LEU A 69 -18.11 -23.66 -0.64
CA LEU A 69 -17.45 -23.11 0.55
C LEU A 69 -17.56 -24.03 1.78
N GLY A 70 -18.19 -25.19 1.67
CA GLY A 70 -18.38 -26.15 2.76
C GLY A 70 -19.52 -25.78 3.70
N GLY A 71 -20.49 -24.98 3.23
CA GLY A 71 -21.65 -24.55 3.98
C GLY A 71 -22.96 -25.20 3.51
N SER A 72 -24.05 -24.89 4.21
CA SER A 72 -25.42 -25.15 3.85
C SER A 72 -26.19 -23.85 3.66
N ALA A 73 -27.21 -23.86 2.82
CA ALA A 73 -28.05 -22.70 2.61
C ALA A 73 -29.53 -23.06 2.56
N GLN A 74 -30.35 -22.18 3.12
CA GLN A 74 -31.80 -22.27 3.11
C GLN A 74 -32.38 -21.03 2.45
N TRP A 75 -33.47 -21.21 1.71
CA TRP A 75 -34.24 -20.13 1.10
C TRP A 75 -35.61 -20.03 1.79
N ASP A 76 -35.91 -18.86 2.29
CA ASP A 76 -37.23 -18.51 2.77
C ASP A 76 -37.95 -17.69 1.69
N ALA A 77 -39.02 -18.31 1.11
CA ALA A 77 -39.76 -17.67 0.04
C ALA A 77 -40.62 -16.50 0.52
N SER A 78 -41.06 -16.51 1.80
CA SER A 78 -41.93 -15.48 2.37
C SER A 78 -41.15 -14.17 2.58
N SER A 79 -39.95 -14.26 3.15
CA SER A 79 -39.08 -13.11 3.38
C SER A 79 -38.11 -12.84 2.23
N LYS A 80 -38.10 -13.70 1.20
CA LYS A 80 -37.13 -13.68 0.08
C LYS A 80 -35.69 -13.64 0.59
N THR A 81 -35.36 -14.42 1.61
CA THR A 81 -34.07 -14.40 2.31
C THR A 81 -33.33 -15.73 2.13
N VAL A 82 -32.06 -15.62 1.74
CA VAL A 82 -31.07 -16.70 1.82
C VAL A 82 -30.43 -16.67 3.18
N THR A 83 -30.42 -17.80 3.90
CA THR A 83 -29.59 -18.00 5.10
C THR A 83 -28.53 -19.03 4.77
N ALA A 84 -27.24 -18.61 4.75
CA ALA A 84 -26.10 -19.48 4.53
C ALA A 84 -25.34 -19.69 5.84
N SER A 85 -25.02 -20.95 6.16
CA SER A 85 -24.37 -21.32 7.42
C SER A 85 -23.22 -22.30 7.18
N GLY A 86 -22.13 -22.17 7.93
CA GLY A 86 -21.00 -23.08 7.88
C GLY A 86 -19.77 -22.47 8.57
N SER A 87 -18.88 -23.32 9.09
CA SER A 87 -17.62 -22.88 9.75
C SER A 87 -17.82 -21.83 10.86
N GLY A 88 -18.93 -21.92 11.62
CA GLY A 88 -19.26 -20.96 12.67
C GLY A 88 -19.76 -19.60 12.17
N VAL A 89 -20.13 -19.51 10.89
CA VAL A 89 -20.65 -18.29 10.27
C VAL A 89 -22.11 -18.49 9.86
N ASN A 90 -22.91 -17.46 10.08
CA ASN A 90 -24.29 -17.35 9.58
C ASN A 90 -24.43 -16.04 8.80
N VAL A 91 -24.86 -16.14 7.54
CA VAL A 91 -25.06 -14.99 6.64
C VAL A 91 -26.52 -14.97 6.20
N LYS A 92 -27.21 -13.84 6.41
CA LYS A 92 -28.57 -13.60 5.91
C LYS A 92 -28.55 -12.52 4.83
N LEU A 93 -29.11 -12.83 3.67
CA LEU A 93 -29.15 -12.00 2.47
C LEU A 93 -30.57 -11.96 1.92
N THR A 94 -31.22 -10.80 2.00
CA THR A 94 -32.60 -10.62 1.50
C THR A 94 -32.54 -10.00 0.10
N ALA A 95 -33.31 -10.58 -0.84
CA ALA A 95 -33.40 -10.08 -2.21
C ALA A 95 -33.91 -8.63 -2.24
N GLY A 96 -33.21 -7.76 -2.99
CA GLY A 96 -33.53 -6.35 -3.08
C GLY A 96 -33.00 -5.48 -1.91
N SER A 97 -32.47 -6.07 -0.85
CA SER A 97 -31.92 -5.33 0.29
C SER A 97 -30.45 -4.95 0.07
N SER A 98 -30.10 -3.69 0.35
CA SER A 98 -28.71 -3.22 0.42
C SER A 98 -28.03 -3.51 1.76
N THR A 99 -28.66 -4.38 2.58
CA THR A 99 -28.14 -4.78 3.90
C THR A 99 -28.11 -6.30 4.00
N ALA A 100 -27.00 -6.83 4.51
CA ALA A 100 -26.86 -8.22 4.94
C ALA A 100 -26.64 -8.29 6.46
N TYR A 101 -26.74 -9.51 7.00
CA TYR A 101 -26.38 -9.78 8.39
C TYR A 101 -25.35 -10.91 8.43
N ILE A 102 -24.22 -10.71 9.12
CA ILE A 102 -23.21 -11.73 9.37
C ILE A 102 -23.12 -11.93 10.87
N ASN A 103 -23.48 -13.13 11.34
CA ASN A 103 -23.57 -13.46 12.77
C ASN A 103 -24.40 -12.43 13.58
N GLY A 104 -25.50 -11.95 13.00
CA GLY A 104 -26.37 -10.93 13.58
C GLY A 104 -25.91 -9.48 13.39
N SER A 105 -24.67 -9.24 13.00
CA SER A 105 -24.14 -7.90 12.74
C SER A 105 -24.54 -7.39 11.36
N LYS A 106 -25.02 -6.15 11.29
CA LYS A 106 -25.45 -5.48 10.07
C LYS A 106 -24.25 -5.10 9.20
N VAL A 107 -24.31 -5.43 7.90
CA VAL A 107 -23.29 -5.12 6.90
C VAL A 107 -23.94 -4.48 5.68
N ALA A 108 -23.41 -3.36 5.20
CA ALA A 108 -23.87 -2.73 3.97
C ALA A 108 -23.39 -3.51 2.74
N LEU A 109 -24.22 -3.58 1.71
CA LEU A 109 -23.94 -4.24 0.44
C LEU A 109 -23.73 -3.22 -0.67
N ASP A 110 -22.66 -3.39 -1.44
CA ASP A 110 -22.42 -2.61 -2.67
C ASP A 110 -23.41 -3.00 -3.79
N ALA A 111 -23.94 -4.23 -3.77
CA ALA A 111 -24.96 -4.71 -4.67
C ALA A 111 -25.94 -5.60 -3.91
N ALA A 112 -27.23 -5.32 -4.04
CA ALA A 112 -28.28 -6.11 -3.42
C ALA A 112 -28.40 -7.49 -4.09
N PRO A 113 -28.75 -8.57 -3.35
CA PRO A 113 -29.12 -9.83 -3.94
C PRO A 113 -30.35 -9.68 -4.85
N VAL A 114 -30.37 -10.41 -5.96
CA VAL A 114 -31.47 -10.34 -6.95
C VAL A 114 -32.01 -11.71 -7.29
N ILE A 115 -33.30 -11.77 -7.58
CA ILE A 115 -33.94 -12.96 -8.12
C ILE A 115 -34.02 -12.80 -9.64
N ARG A 116 -33.48 -13.76 -10.39
CA ARG A 116 -33.52 -13.78 -11.84
C ARG A 116 -33.72 -15.20 -12.36
N ASN A 117 -34.72 -15.38 -13.22
CA ASN A 117 -35.08 -16.68 -13.78
C ASN A 117 -35.26 -17.77 -12.70
N GLY A 118 -35.98 -17.45 -11.63
CA GLY A 118 -36.24 -18.35 -10.52
C GLY A 118 -35.03 -18.68 -9.61
N ARG A 119 -33.88 -18.03 -9.81
CA ARG A 119 -32.66 -18.20 -8.99
C ARG A 119 -32.33 -16.94 -8.23
N THR A 120 -31.85 -17.10 -7.01
CA THR A 120 -31.38 -15.98 -6.20
C THR A 120 -29.86 -15.85 -6.33
N PHE A 121 -29.42 -14.69 -6.84
CA PHE A 121 -28.03 -14.32 -7.00
C PHE A 121 -27.60 -13.46 -5.82
N VAL A 122 -26.44 -13.76 -5.25
CA VAL A 122 -25.90 -13.08 -4.07
C VAL A 122 -24.48 -12.53 -4.36
N PRO A 123 -24.06 -11.45 -3.68
CA PRO A 123 -22.71 -10.90 -3.82
C PRO A 123 -21.64 -11.95 -3.45
N LEU A 124 -20.88 -12.41 -4.44
CA LEU A 124 -19.91 -13.50 -4.28
C LEU A 124 -18.84 -13.14 -3.25
N ARG A 125 -18.28 -11.92 -3.34
CA ARG A 125 -17.20 -11.49 -2.44
C ARG A 125 -17.63 -11.50 -0.99
N LEU A 126 -18.77 -10.89 -0.67
CA LEU A 126 -19.25 -10.84 0.71
C LEU A 126 -19.44 -12.24 1.30
N LEU A 127 -20.09 -13.12 0.53
CA LEU A 127 -20.36 -14.48 0.99
C LEU A 127 -19.07 -15.27 1.20
N SER A 128 -18.13 -15.22 0.23
CA SER A 128 -16.84 -15.92 0.34
C SER A 128 -15.98 -15.39 1.49
N GLU A 129 -15.93 -14.07 1.66
CA GLU A 129 -15.16 -13.45 2.74
C GLU A 129 -15.78 -13.73 4.12
N ALA A 130 -17.10 -13.78 4.24
CA ALA A 130 -17.76 -14.20 5.48
C ALA A 130 -17.34 -15.62 5.87
N PHE A 131 -17.18 -16.53 4.90
CA PHE A 131 -16.64 -17.87 5.08
C PHE A 131 -15.10 -17.92 5.22
N GLY A 132 -14.46 -16.78 5.44
CA GLY A 132 -13.01 -16.69 5.70
C GLY A 132 -12.13 -16.93 4.48
N LYS A 133 -12.66 -16.77 3.26
CA LYS A 133 -11.90 -16.91 2.01
C LYS A 133 -11.44 -15.57 1.49
N TRP A 134 -10.34 -15.57 0.72
CA TRP A 134 -9.88 -14.40 -0.04
C TRP A 134 -10.47 -14.43 -1.44
N VAL A 135 -10.88 -13.26 -1.94
CA VAL A 135 -11.49 -13.13 -3.26
C VAL A 135 -10.72 -12.10 -4.08
N SER A 136 -10.20 -12.51 -5.21
CA SER A 136 -9.53 -11.65 -6.17
C SER A 136 -10.18 -11.72 -7.55
N TRP A 137 -9.99 -10.69 -8.36
CA TRP A 137 -10.47 -10.62 -9.74
C TRP A 137 -9.29 -10.60 -10.70
N ASN A 138 -9.30 -11.50 -11.67
CA ASN A 138 -8.36 -11.48 -12.78
C ASN A 138 -9.08 -10.96 -14.04
N GLN A 139 -8.71 -9.74 -14.46
CA GLN A 139 -9.32 -9.06 -15.59
C GLN A 139 -9.03 -9.79 -16.92
N GLY A 140 -7.80 -10.27 -17.10
CA GLY A 140 -7.39 -10.92 -18.37
C GLY A 140 -8.14 -12.22 -18.62
N SER A 141 -8.29 -13.06 -17.61
CA SER A 141 -9.05 -14.33 -17.72
C SER A 141 -10.53 -14.19 -17.37
N ARG A 142 -11.00 -13.01 -16.96
CA ARG A 142 -12.35 -12.73 -16.43
C ARG A 142 -12.77 -13.75 -15.36
N THR A 143 -11.85 -14.02 -14.43
CA THR A 143 -12.05 -15.05 -13.39
C THR A 143 -12.09 -14.40 -12.01
N VAL A 144 -13.11 -14.71 -11.23
CA VAL A 144 -13.12 -14.49 -9.78
C VAL A 144 -12.44 -15.69 -9.14
N ALA A 145 -11.29 -15.48 -8.52
CA ALA A 145 -10.60 -16.51 -7.76
C ALA A 145 -10.94 -16.40 -6.26
N ILE A 146 -11.41 -17.51 -5.71
CA ILE A 146 -11.66 -17.69 -4.27
C ILE A 146 -10.53 -18.59 -3.77
N ASN A 147 -9.83 -18.18 -2.72
CA ASN A 147 -8.68 -18.92 -2.19
C ASN A 147 -8.89 -19.20 -0.70
N SER A 148 -8.64 -20.43 -0.32
CA SER A 148 -8.67 -20.89 1.08
C SER A 148 -7.40 -20.51 1.84
N THR A 149 -6.32 -20.25 1.11
CA THR A 149 -5.02 -19.80 1.65
C THR A 149 -4.57 -18.54 0.95
N LEU A 150 -3.75 -17.75 1.62
CA LEU A 150 -3.13 -16.56 1.04
C LEU A 150 -1.63 -16.58 1.31
N THR A 151 -0.82 -16.59 0.26
CA THR A 151 0.62 -16.40 0.38
C THR A 151 0.97 -14.93 0.19
N LEU A 152 1.63 -14.38 1.19
CA LEU A 152 2.17 -13.03 1.23
C LEU A 152 3.69 -13.12 1.08
N ASN A 153 4.22 -12.48 0.04
CA ASN A 153 5.65 -12.42 -0.22
C ASN A 153 6.20 -11.07 0.21
N THR A 154 7.27 -11.07 0.98
CA THR A 154 8.02 -9.90 1.41
C THR A 154 9.49 -10.02 0.99
N SER A 155 10.26 -8.96 1.12
CA SER A 155 11.72 -8.99 0.89
C SER A 155 12.47 -9.95 1.84
N THR A 156 11.83 -10.39 2.93
CA THR A 156 12.42 -11.24 3.97
C THR A 156 11.93 -12.67 3.95
N GLY A 157 11.03 -13.01 3.02
CA GLY A 157 10.48 -14.35 2.87
C GLY A 157 9.00 -14.37 2.53
N SER A 158 8.36 -15.52 2.67
CA SER A 158 6.93 -15.68 2.42
C SER A 158 6.21 -16.24 3.63
N LEU A 159 4.96 -15.78 3.81
CA LEU A 159 4.04 -16.30 4.82
C LEU A 159 2.77 -16.80 4.14
N THR A 160 2.39 -18.05 4.40
CA THR A 160 1.11 -18.59 3.93
C THR A 160 0.10 -18.64 5.07
N LEU A 161 -0.94 -17.84 4.95
CA LEU A 161 -2.08 -17.80 5.86
C LEU A 161 -3.10 -18.87 5.44
N LYS A 162 -3.55 -19.69 6.39
CA LYS A 162 -4.59 -20.73 6.17
C LYS A 162 -5.99 -20.24 6.47
N ALA A 163 -6.11 -19.07 7.10
CA ALA A 163 -7.39 -18.41 7.39
C ALA A 163 -7.18 -16.90 7.43
N LYS A 164 -8.22 -16.13 7.08
CA LYS A 164 -8.20 -14.67 7.12
C LYS A 164 -8.00 -14.21 8.57
N PRO A 165 -6.94 -13.43 8.87
CA PRO A 165 -6.70 -12.97 10.23
C PRO A 165 -7.84 -12.07 10.71
N LYS A 166 -8.19 -12.24 11.98
CA LYS A 166 -9.25 -11.47 12.67
C LYS A 166 -8.68 -10.56 13.75
N ARG A 167 -7.47 -10.85 14.22
CA ARG A 167 -6.82 -10.19 15.36
C ARG A 167 -5.40 -9.79 15.00
N ILE A 168 -5.31 -8.76 14.16
CA ILE A 168 -4.04 -8.25 13.66
C ILE A 168 -3.40 -7.35 14.72
N VAL A 169 -2.12 -7.54 14.94
CA VAL A 169 -1.26 -6.64 15.72
C VAL A 169 -0.18 -6.09 14.81
N THR A 170 0.14 -4.83 14.95
CA THR A 170 1.27 -4.16 14.29
C THR A 170 2.27 -3.65 15.33
N LEU A 171 3.57 -3.75 15.02
CA LEU A 171 4.65 -3.29 15.89
C LEU A 171 5.34 -2.03 15.35
N SER A 172 4.78 -1.41 14.30
CA SER A 172 5.19 -0.11 13.79
C SER A 172 3.98 0.80 13.52
N SER A 173 4.17 2.11 13.68
CA SER A 173 3.12 3.10 13.41
C SER A 173 2.77 3.16 11.92
N ALA A 174 3.77 3.00 11.03
CA ALA A 174 3.54 2.96 9.59
C ALA A 174 2.61 1.83 9.18
N ASP A 175 2.83 0.61 9.72
CA ASP A 175 1.95 -0.54 9.44
C ASP A 175 0.54 -0.30 9.98
N THR A 176 0.43 0.28 11.18
CA THR A 176 -0.87 0.67 11.78
C THR A 176 -1.64 1.60 10.83
N GLU A 177 -1.00 2.70 10.39
CA GLU A 177 -1.61 3.67 9.49
C GLU A 177 -2.05 3.03 8.16
N MET A 178 -1.22 2.16 7.58
CA MET A 178 -1.55 1.45 6.33
C MET A 178 -2.77 0.54 6.47
N ILE A 179 -2.85 -0.24 7.56
CA ILE A 179 -3.99 -1.12 7.83
C ILE A 179 -5.29 -0.30 7.93
N TYR A 180 -5.27 0.82 8.67
CA TYR A 180 -6.46 1.69 8.80
C TYR A 180 -6.81 2.42 7.49
N ALA A 181 -5.83 2.91 6.75
CA ALA A 181 -6.04 3.56 5.44
C ALA A 181 -6.70 2.62 4.42
N LEU A 182 -6.43 1.33 4.55
CA LEU A 182 -7.05 0.27 3.74
C LEU A 182 -8.44 -0.15 4.26
N GLY A 183 -8.92 0.44 5.38
CA GLY A 183 -10.21 0.12 6.00
C GLY A 183 -10.17 -1.12 6.89
N GLY A 184 -8.98 -1.57 7.30
CA GLY A 184 -8.79 -2.60 8.32
C GLY A 184 -8.72 -1.99 9.73
N THR A 185 -8.53 -2.84 10.74
CA THR A 185 -8.32 -2.46 12.13
C THR A 185 -7.27 -3.36 12.77
N VAL A 186 -6.68 -2.90 13.87
CA VAL A 186 -5.76 -3.72 14.67
C VAL A 186 -6.28 -3.86 16.10
N VAL A 187 -5.98 -4.97 16.76
CA VAL A 187 -6.29 -5.21 18.18
C VAL A 187 -5.15 -4.76 19.10
N GLY A 188 -3.94 -4.69 18.56
CA GLY A 188 -2.76 -4.18 19.25
C GLY A 188 -1.94 -3.28 18.33
N ARG A 189 -1.40 -2.21 18.88
CA ARG A 189 -0.61 -1.18 18.19
C ARG A 189 0.73 -0.93 18.90
N PRO A 190 1.71 -0.31 18.23
CA PRO A 190 2.95 0.09 18.89
C PRO A 190 2.72 1.20 19.92
N THR A 191 3.69 1.34 20.83
CA THR A 191 3.82 2.51 21.70
C THR A 191 3.99 3.75 20.83
N ALA A 192 3.16 4.76 21.08
CA ALA A 192 3.23 6.03 20.36
C ALA A 192 4.15 7.01 21.11
N LEU A 193 5.06 7.63 20.36
CA LEU A 193 5.81 8.80 20.80
C LEU A 193 4.97 10.05 20.50
N GLY A 194 4.04 10.40 21.39
CA GLY A 194 3.07 11.48 21.17
C GLY A 194 1.67 10.99 20.84
N SER A 195 0.96 11.66 19.93
CA SER A 195 -0.41 11.27 19.54
C SER A 195 -0.45 10.00 18.73
N VAL A 196 -1.47 9.18 18.96
CA VAL A 196 -1.72 7.96 18.17
C VAL A 196 -2.20 8.34 16.78
N ASN A 197 -1.55 7.81 15.76
CA ASN A 197 -1.95 8.02 14.37
C ASN A 197 -2.23 6.66 13.66
N PRO A 198 -3.39 6.47 13.00
CA PRO A 198 -4.53 7.40 13.02
C PRO A 198 -5.25 7.42 14.37
N PRO A 199 -6.02 8.47 14.70
CA PRO A 199 -6.75 8.55 15.98
C PRO A 199 -7.66 7.35 16.24
N ALA A 200 -8.22 6.75 15.19
CA ALA A 200 -9.04 5.53 15.28
C ALA A 200 -8.28 4.34 15.90
N ALA A 201 -6.94 4.31 15.83
CA ALA A 201 -6.13 3.26 16.43
C ALA A 201 -5.94 3.44 17.95
N ALA A 202 -6.41 4.54 18.56
CA ALA A 202 -6.25 4.79 19.98
C ALA A 202 -6.94 3.74 20.87
N SER A 203 -8.00 3.11 20.37
CA SER A 203 -8.71 2.03 21.08
C SER A 203 -7.97 0.69 21.07
N ALA A 204 -6.98 0.50 20.21
CA ALA A 204 -6.15 -0.71 20.19
C ALA A 204 -5.18 -0.72 21.36
N VAL A 205 -4.93 -1.91 21.92
CA VAL A 205 -4.04 -2.08 23.08
C VAL A 205 -2.60 -1.75 22.67
N GLU A 206 -1.92 -0.98 23.50
CA GLU A 206 -0.50 -0.72 23.34
C GLU A 206 0.32 -1.97 23.73
N VAL A 207 1.07 -2.53 22.76
CA VAL A 207 1.79 -3.80 22.91
C VAL A 207 3.32 -3.66 22.83
N GLY A 208 3.84 -2.44 22.93
CA GLY A 208 5.26 -2.14 22.76
C GLY A 208 5.61 -1.83 21.29
N SER A 209 6.88 -1.89 20.96
CA SER A 209 7.39 -1.53 19.62
C SER A 209 8.51 -2.46 19.18
N ALA A 210 9.15 -2.15 18.05
CA ALA A 210 10.35 -2.83 17.59
C ALA A 210 11.55 -2.75 18.57
N HIS A 211 11.52 -1.84 19.54
CA HIS A 211 12.55 -1.69 20.57
C HIS A 211 12.24 -2.43 21.87
N GLY A 212 11.00 -2.88 22.06
CA GLY A 212 10.58 -3.61 23.25
C GLY A 212 9.12 -4.04 23.14
N ILE A 213 8.90 -5.36 23.06
CA ILE A 213 7.55 -5.95 23.03
C ILE A 213 7.06 -6.12 24.47
N LEU A 214 5.85 -5.65 24.73
CA LEU A 214 5.14 -5.90 25.99
C LEU A 214 4.38 -7.23 25.86
N PHE A 215 5.06 -8.37 26.08
CA PHE A 215 4.52 -9.70 25.80
C PHE A 215 3.22 -10.01 26.55
N GLU A 216 3.04 -9.55 27.78
CA GLU A 216 1.80 -9.72 28.53
C GLU A 216 0.63 -8.99 27.81
N LYS A 217 0.85 -7.77 27.36
CA LYS A 217 -0.13 -7.00 26.58
C LYS A 217 -0.41 -7.64 25.23
N LEU A 218 0.64 -8.12 24.54
CA LEU A 218 0.51 -8.86 23.29
C LEU A 218 -0.33 -10.13 23.47
N ALA A 219 -0.07 -10.92 24.52
CA ALA A 219 -0.84 -12.12 24.85
C ALA A 219 -2.31 -11.81 25.18
N SER A 220 -2.57 -10.72 25.90
CA SER A 220 -3.94 -10.32 26.30
C SER A 220 -4.86 -10.06 25.11
N VAL A 221 -4.30 -9.59 23.99
CA VAL A 221 -5.08 -9.35 22.75
C VAL A 221 -5.21 -10.60 21.87
N LYS A 222 -4.67 -11.75 22.25
CA LYS A 222 -4.79 -13.04 21.54
C LYS A 222 -4.63 -12.88 20.02
N PRO A 223 -3.48 -12.40 19.52
CA PRO A 223 -3.30 -12.13 18.11
C PRO A 223 -3.32 -13.42 17.29
N ASP A 224 -3.79 -13.35 16.05
CA ASP A 224 -3.63 -14.41 15.05
C ASP A 224 -2.60 -14.04 13.96
N LEU A 225 -2.31 -12.74 13.82
CA LEU A 225 -1.24 -12.22 12.98
C LEU A 225 -0.54 -11.06 13.66
N VAL A 226 0.80 -11.10 13.70
CA VAL A 226 1.66 -9.99 14.11
C VAL A 226 2.46 -9.52 12.91
N ILE A 227 2.39 -8.24 12.59
CA ILE A 227 3.21 -7.59 11.55
C ILE A 227 4.38 -6.92 12.26
N ALA A 228 5.60 -7.28 11.87
CA ALA A 228 6.81 -6.88 12.58
C ALA A 228 7.96 -6.53 11.63
N SER A 229 8.90 -5.71 12.10
CA SER A 229 10.19 -5.49 11.44
C SER A 229 11.05 -6.76 11.47
N PRO A 230 11.87 -7.02 10.43
CA PRO A 230 12.84 -8.11 10.43
C PRO A 230 13.82 -8.09 11.59
N ALA A 231 14.07 -6.93 12.21
CA ALA A 231 14.89 -6.80 13.41
C ALA A 231 14.35 -7.62 14.61
N LEU A 232 13.05 -7.94 14.59
CA LEU A 232 12.40 -8.76 15.64
C LEU A 232 12.39 -10.26 15.33
N LYS A 233 13.15 -10.73 14.33
CA LYS A 233 13.15 -12.15 13.94
C LYS A 233 13.54 -13.09 15.09
N SER A 234 14.39 -12.67 16.01
CA SER A 234 14.73 -13.42 17.22
C SER A 234 13.55 -13.65 18.16
N GLN A 235 12.49 -12.81 18.08
CA GLN A 235 11.29 -12.92 18.90
C GLN A 235 10.19 -13.79 18.26
N GLN A 236 10.39 -14.24 17.02
CA GLN A 236 9.38 -15.00 16.26
C GLN A 236 8.82 -16.17 17.04
N ALA A 237 9.68 -17.06 17.57
CA ALA A 237 9.24 -18.24 18.29
C ALA A 237 8.43 -17.90 19.56
N THR A 238 8.73 -16.80 20.22
CA THR A 238 7.98 -16.34 21.39
C THR A 238 6.59 -15.83 20.99
N ILE A 239 6.50 -15.10 19.89
CA ILE A 239 5.20 -14.60 19.35
C ILE A 239 4.35 -15.77 18.89
N GLU A 240 4.93 -16.75 18.19
CA GLU A 240 4.23 -17.94 17.68
C GLU A 240 3.66 -18.82 18.80
N LYS A 241 4.32 -18.90 19.96
CA LYS A 241 3.79 -19.57 21.17
C LYS A 241 2.49 -18.94 21.69
N LEU A 242 2.20 -17.69 21.33
CA LEU A 242 0.92 -17.04 21.65
C LEU A 242 -0.21 -17.39 20.67
N GLY A 243 0.07 -18.23 19.65
CA GLY A 243 -0.87 -18.65 18.62
C GLY A 243 -0.91 -17.75 17.39
N ALA A 244 -0.07 -16.74 17.30
CA ALA A 244 0.00 -15.82 16.16
C ALA A 244 0.99 -16.29 15.09
N GLN A 245 0.69 -16.05 13.81
CA GLN A 245 1.70 -16.06 12.75
C GLN A 245 2.41 -14.70 12.71
N VAL A 246 3.66 -14.67 12.24
CA VAL A 246 4.44 -13.42 12.13
C VAL A 246 4.71 -13.10 10.67
N LEU A 247 4.30 -11.92 10.22
CA LEU A 247 4.65 -11.36 8.93
C LEU A 247 5.78 -10.34 9.12
N PHE A 248 6.99 -10.72 8.71
CA PHE A 248 8.10 -9.77 8.67
C PHE A 248 8.06 -8.93 7.40
N ASN A 249 8.04 -7.62 7.57
CA ASN A 249 8.01 -6.68 6.47
C ASN A 249 9.01 -5.54 6.70
N SER A 250 9.70 -5.15 5.63
CA SER A 250 10.71 -4.09 5.62
C SER A 250 10.25 -2.95 4.72
N GLN A 251 10.51 -1.72 5.14
CA GLN A 251 10.08 -0.50 4.44
C GLN A 251 11.26 0.49 4.38
N ASN A 252 12.29 0.10 3.67
CA ASN A 252 13.54 0.86 3.60
C ASN A 252 13.53 1.94 2.51
N THR A 253 12.62 1.87 1.54
CA THR A 253 12.51 2.83 0.43
C THR A 253 11.06 3.22 0.19
N PHE A 254 10.84 4.25 -0.63
CA PHE A 254 9.49 4.63 -1.07
C PHE A 254 8.77 3.49 -1.80
N GLU A 255 9.51 2.73 -2.63
CA GLU A 255 8.94 1.56 -3.32
C GLU A 255 8.55 0.44 -2.34
N ASP A 256 9.35 0.18 -1.30
CA ASP A 256 9.01 -0.79 -0.25
C ASP A 256 7.75 -0.37 0.51
N ILE A 257 7.58 0.94 0.77
CA ILE A 257 6.38 1.48 1.39
C ILE A 257 5.15 1.19 0.51
N LYS A 258 5.21 1.48 -0.79
CA LYS A 258 4.12 1.17 -1.73
C LYS A 258 3.86 -0.34 -1.83
N ALA A 259 4.92 -1.14 -1.88
CA ALA A 259 4.80 -2.59 -1.85
C ALA A 259 4.09 -3.09 -0.58
N SER A 260 4.36 -2.47 0.58
CA SER A 260 3.68 -2.78 1.84
C SER A 260 2.19 -2.43 1.79
N VAL A 261 1.81 -1.29 1.22
CA VAL A 261 0.40 -0.92 1.02
C VAL A 261 -0.31 -1.96 0.15
N ARG A 262 0.31 -2.42 -0.95
CA ARG A 262 -0.24 -3.48 -1.81
C ARG A 262 -0.32 -4.82 -1.09
N LEU A 263 0.70 -5.17 -0.32
CA LEU A 263 0.74 -6.39 0.49
C LEU A 263 -0.43 -6.45 1.49
N TYR A 264 -0.66 -5.34 2.21
CA TYR A 264 -1.78 -5.25 3.17
C TYR A 264 -3.12 -5.12 2.47
N GLY A 265 -3.17 -4.50 1.29
CA GLY A 265 -4.35 -4.53 0.41
C GLY A 265 -4.75 -5.97 0.08
N LYS A 266 -3.80 -6.81 -0.30
CA LYS A 266 -4.01 -8.24 -0.57
C LYS A 266 -4.43 -9.01 0.70
N LEU A 267 -3.78 -8.75 1.85
CA LEU A 267 -4.13 -9.33 3.14
C LEU A 267 -5.60 -9.07 3.52
N LEU A 268 -6.04 -7.83 3.34
CA LEU A 268 -7.38 -7.36 3.72
C LEU A 268 -8.45 -7.56 2.63
N GLY A 269 -8.07 -7.97 1.40
CA GLY A 269 -8.97 -8.03 0.25
C GLY A 269 -9.38 -6.63 -0.26
N LYS A 270 -8.45 -5.67 -0.15
CA LYS A 270 -8.63 -4.25 -0.50
C LYS A 270 -7.64 -3.78 -1.59
N GLU A 271 -7.35 -4.66 -2.55
CA GLU A 271 -6.35 -4.42 -3.60
C GLU A 271 -6.63 -3.13 -4.38
N SER A 272 -7.89 -2.88 -4.75
CA SER A 272 -8.26 -1.64 -5.47
C SER A 272 -7.98 -0.38 -4.65
N LYS A 273 -8.21 -0.43 -3.33
CA LYS A 273 -7.91 0.69 -2.43
C LYS A 273 -6.41 0.88 -2.27
N ALA A 274 -5.65 -0.22 -2.24
CA ALA A 274 -4.19 -0.16 -2.19
C ALA A 274 -3.61 0.49 -3.46
N GLU A 275 -4.14 0.15 -4.64
CA GLU A 275 -3.71 0.80 -5.90
C GLU A 275 -4.11 2.29 -5.94
N GLU A 276 -5.30 2.65 -5.45
CA GLU A 276 -5.70 4.07 -5.32
C GLU A 276 -4.71 4.85 -4.44
N ILE A 277 -4.36 4.30 -3.26
CA ILE A 277 -3.40 4.93 -2.33
C ILE A 277 -2.03 5.06 -2.99
N THR A 278 -1.49 3.99 -3.57
CA THR A 278 -0.15 4.01 -4.17
C THR A 278 -0.08 4.91 -5.40
N ALA A 279 -1.12 4.94 -6.25
CA ALA A 279 -1.22 5.87 -7.37
C ALA A 279 -1.29 7.33 -6.89
N GLY A 280 -2.00 7.61 -5.80
CA GLY A 280 -2.02 8.92 -5.15
C GLY A 280 -0.64 9.34 -4.63
N MET A 281 0.10 8.41 -4.03
CA MET A 281 1.48 8.64 -3.58
C MET A 281 2.40 8.97 -4.77
N ASP A 282 2.34 8.19 -5.85
CA ASP A 282 3.13 8.43 -7.06
C ASP A 282 2.81 9.78 -7.70
N LYS A 283 1.52 10.12 -7.81
CA LYS A 283 1.08 11.41 -8.35
C LYS A 283 1.62 12.57 -7.50
N SER A 284 1.54 12.50 -6.18
CA SER A 284 2.02 13.54 -5.28
C SER A 284 3.52 13.77 -5.45
N VAL A 285 4.33 12.71 -5.48
CA VAL A 285 5.79 12.80 -5.66
C VAL A 285 6.14 13.24 -7.08
N GLY A 286 5.44 12.74 -8.10
CA GLY A 286 5.66 13.09 -9.49
C GLY A 286 5.33 14.54 -9.84
N SER A 287 4.48 15.20 -9.04
CA SER A 287 4.10 16.61 -9.23
C SER A 287 5.07 17.61 -8.59
N LEU A 288 6.08 17.15 -7.82
CA LEU A 288 7.04 18.03 -7.17
C LEU A 288 7.94 18.73 -8.20
N LYS A 289 8.10 20.05 -8.02
CA LYS A 289 9.09 20.83 -8.80
C LYS A 289 10.48 20.38 -8.39
N LYS A 290 11.28 19.95 -9.35
CA LYS A 290 12.66 19.55 -9.06
C LYS A 290 13.56 20.79 -8.97
N PRO A 291 14.61 20.77 -8.10
CA PRO A 291 15.66 21.78 -8.09
C PRO A 291 16.33 21.84 -9.47
N ALA A 292 16.84 23.01 -9.85
CA ALA A 292 17.58 23.22 -11.11
C ALA A 292 18.92 22.46 -11.10
N SER A 293 19.58 22.45 -9.94
CA SER A 293 20.74 21.61 -9.63
C SER A 293 20.29 20.36 -8.87
N LYS A 294 21.23 19.47 -8.53
CA LYS A 294 21.02 18.39 -7.56
C LYS A 294 21.83 18.71 -6.31
N PRO A 295 21.26 19.47 -5.34
CA PRO A 295 22.03 19.89 -4.19
C PRO A 295 22.64 18.72 -3.43
N LYS A 296 23.94 18.77 -3.19
CA LYS A 296 24.70 17.76 -2.45
C LYS A 296 24.28 17.76 -1.00
N THR A 297 23.56 16.72 -0.59
CA THR A 297 22.91 16.67 0.71
C THR A 297 23.40 15.51 1.54
N LEU A 298 23.78 15.81 2.78
CA LEU A 298 24.07 14.84 3.82
C LEU A 298 22.83 14.65 4.69
N ILE A 299 22.39 13.42 4.90
CA ILE A 299 21.36 13.10 5.89
C ILE A 299 21.97 12.34 7.06
N VAL A 300 21.83 12.90 8.25
CA VAL A 300 22.28 12.28 9.49
C VAL A 300 21.07 11.86 10.31
N TYR A 301 21.10 10.64 10.84
CA TYR A 301 20.13 10.13 11.79
C TYR A 301 20.80 9.96 13.13
N GLY A 302 20.24 10.52 14.19
CA GLY A 302 20.91 10.55 15.48
C GLY A 302 20.04 10.60 16.70
N ALA A 303 20.65 10.09 17.77
CA ALA A 303 20.27 10.27 19.17
C ALA A 303 21.45 10.93 19.91
N PRO A 304 21.28 11.43 21.16
CA PRO A 304 22.39 12.04 21.89
C PRO A 304 23.63 11.13 21.93
N GLY A 305 24.74 11.59 21.35
CA GLY A 305 26.03 10.89 21.34
C GLY A 305 26.16 9.74 20.30
N SER A 306 25.14 9.45 19.51
CA SER A 306 25.17 8.38 18.50
C SER A 306 24.57 8.86 17.17
N PHE A 307 25.37 8.90 16.11
CA PHE A 307 24.99 9.39 14.79
C PHE A 307 25.39 8.43 13.69
N VAL A 308 24.50 8.23 12.72
CA VAL A 308 24.74 7.46 11.51
C VAL A 308 24.33 8.28 10.28
N VAL A 309 24.88 7.93 9.12
CA VAL A 309 24.59 8.61 7.85
C VAL A 309 23.63 7.75 7.02
N ALA A 310 22.56 8.35 6.53
CA ALA A 310 21.55 7.66 5.73
C ALA A 310 22.05 7.41 4.30
N LEU A 311 22.11 6.15 3.89
CA LEU A 311 22.43 5.73 2.53
C LEU A 311 21.21 5.82 1.61
N PRO A 312 21.35 5.82 0.28
CA PRO A 312 20.21 5.77 -0.67
C PRO A 312 19.25 4.60 -0.42
N THR A 313 19.73 3.52 0.17
CA THR A 313 18.95 2.32 0.52
C THR A 313 18.13 2.45 1.81
N SER A 314 18.22 3.58 2.51
CA SER A 314 17.36 3.94 3.64
C SER A 314 16.14 4.73 3.16
N TYR A 315 15.05 4.79 3.96
CA TYR A 315 13.89 5.60 3.58
C TYR A 315 14.22 7.10 3.43
N PRO A 316 15.03 7.73 4.31
CA PRO A 316 15.37 9.13 4.12
C PRO A 316 16.24 9.36 2.89
N GLY A 317 17.19 8.45 2.62
CA GLY A 317 18.02 8.54 1.42
C GLY A 317 17.23 8.37 0.14
N SER A 318 16.31 7.42 0.09
CA SER A 318 15.37 7.23 -1.02
C SER A 318 14.48 8.46 -1.23
N PHE A 319 14.03 9.11 -0.16
CA PHE A 319 13.21 10.32 -0.22
C PHE A 319 13.99 11.51 -0.77
N LEU A 320 15.27 11.66 -0.37
CA LEU A 320 16.14 12.70 -0.89
C LEU A 320 16.31 12.62 -2.41
N GLU A 321 16.56 11.43 -2.94
CA GLU A 321 16.70 11.22 -4.38
C GLU A 321 15.39 11.55 -5.13
N LEU A 322 14.26 11.12 -4.58
CA LEU A 322 12.95 11.44 -5.12
C LEU A 322 12.60 12.92 -5.00
N ALA A 323 13.11 13.61 -4.00
CA ALA A 323 12.97 15.06 -3.84
C ALA A 323 13.85 15.86 -4.83
N GLY A 324 14.85 15.24 -5.46
CA GLY A 324 15.74 15.86 -6.44
C GLY A 324 17.12 16.23 -5.92
N GLY A 325 17.51 15.77 -4.73
CA GLY A 325 18.85 15.96 -4.17
C GLY A 325 19.84 14.87 -4.56
N GLU A 326 21.12 15.13 -4.36
CA GLU A 326 22.21 14.16 -4.46
C GLU A 326 22.59 13.69 -3.06
N ASN A 327 22.48 12.38 -2.78
CA ASN A 327 22.94 11.82 -1.52
C ASN A 327 24.47 11.66 -1.54
N VAL A 328 25.17 12.51 -0.80
CA VAL A 328 26.64 12.49 -0.75
C VAL A 328 27.22 11.21 -0.16
N ALA A 329 26.40 10.45 0.59
CA ALA A 329 26.80 9.19 1.19
C ALA A 329 26.58 7.97 0.26
N SER A 330 26.20 8.16 -1.00
CA SER A 330 25.91 7.07 -1.94
C SER A 330 27.03 6.03 -2.10
N LYS A 331 28.27 6.43 -1.86
CA LYS A 331 29.47 5.57 -1.92
C LYS A 331 30.08 5.24 -0.55
N PHE A 332 29.43 5.64 0.55
CA PHE A 332 29.95 5.33 1.88
C PHE A 332 29.76 3.83 2.18
N PRO A 333 30.70 3.19 2.90
CA PRO A 333 30.56 1.79 3.28
C PRO A 333 29.40 1.64 4.24
N LYS A 334 28.53 0.68 3.92
CA LYS A 334 27.40 0.32 4.79
C LYS A 334 27.87 -0.35 6.07
N MET A 335 27.12 -0.15 7.14
CA MET A 335 27.32 -0.86 8.40
C MET A 335 26.78 -2.31 8.29
N ASP A 336 27.45 -3.27 8.90
CA ASP A 336 26.99 -4.67 8.91
C ASP A 336 25.69 -4.85 9.70
N THR A 337 25.54 -4.12 10.81
CA THR A 337 24.36 -4.21 11.68
C THR A 337 23.17 -3.41 11.16
N MET A 338 23.42 -2.37 10.37
CA MET A 338 22.40 -1.48 9.78
C MET A 338 22.78 -1.14 8.33
N PRO A 339 22.58 -2.04 7.38
CA PRO A 339 23.08 -1.88 6.00
C PRO A 339 22.45 -0.73 5.19
N GLN A 340 21.43 -0.07 5.73
CA GLN A 340 20.82 1.14 5.19
C GLN A 340 21.54 2.43 5.64
N TYR A 341 22.55 2.30 6.52
CA TYR A 341 23.30 3.43 7.09
C TYR A 341 24.80 3.18 6.99
N ALA A 342 25.56 4.27 7.05
CA ALA A 342 27.00 4.29 7.17
C ALA A 342 27.42 4.93 8.49
N GLU A 343 28.61 4.59 8.99
CA GLU A 343 29.21 5.29 10.12
C GLU A 343 29.47 6.75 9.78
N LEU A 344 29.27 7.62 10.75
CA LEU A 344 29.58 9.03 10.66
C LEU A 344 31.11 9.20 10.63
N SER A 345 31.66 9.65 9.50
CA SER A 345 33.08 9.92 9.31
C SER A 345 33.29 11.36 8.87
N MET A 346 33.99 12.13 9.70
CA MET A 346 34.32 13.52 9.38
C MET A 346 35.09 13.66 8.08
N GLU A 347 36.10 12.80 7.84
CA GLU A 347 36.89 12.79 6.63
C GLU A 347 36.04 12.63 5.38
N ARG A 348 35.12 11.65 5.38
CA ARG A 348 34.20 11.40 4.26
C ARG A 348 33.22 12.56 4.05
N ILE A 349 32.72 13.15 5.12
CA ILE A 349 31.79 14.29 5.04
C ILE A 349 32.50 15.48 4.43
N ILE A 350 33.72 15.81 4.88
CA ILE A 350 34.53 16.91 4.32
C ILE A 350 34.82 16.65 2.85
N ALA A 351 35.27 15.45 2.48
CA ALA A 351 35.57 15.08 1.11
C ALA A 351 34.33 15.15 0.19
N SER A 352 33.14 14.86 0.71
CA SER A 352 31.87 14.90 -0.05
C SER A 352 31.32 16.33 -0.23
N ASN A 353 31.78 17.29 0.57
CA ASN A 353 31.49 18.72 0.47
C ASN A 353 29.99 19.04 0.34
N PRO A 354 29.15 18.70 1.33
CA PRO A 354 27.71 18.89 1.28
C PRO A 354 27.32 20.38 1.25
N GLU A 355 26.24 20.68 0.51
CA GLU A 355 25.62 22.01 0.39
C GLU A 355 24.44 22.17 1.35
N LEU A 356 23.86 21.03 1.81
CA LEU A 356 22.77 20.95 2.78
C LEU A 356 23.02 19.78 3.72
N ILE A 357 22.75 19.97 5.01
CA ILE A 357 22.80 18.92 6.02
C ILE A 357 21.40 18.81 6.65
N LEU A 358 20.81 17.63 6.58
CA LEU A 358 19.53 17.30 7.18
C LEU A 358 19.74 16.39 8.39
N LEU A 359 19.22 16.77 9.55
CA LEU A 359 19.32 16.00 10.77
C LEU A 359 17.96 15.42 11.13
N ILE A 360 17.89 14.10 11.22
CA ILE A 360 16.77 13.37 11.79
C ILE A 360 17.09 13.07 13.25
N THR A 361 16.21 13.45 14.17
CA THR A 361 16.45 13.30 15.59
C THR A 361 15.55 12.21 16.19
N HIS A 362 16.15 11.38 17.05
CA HIS A 362 15.43 10.44 17.92
C HIS A 362 15.62 10.87 19.37
N GLY A 363 14.55 11.28 20.05
CA GLY A 363 14.58 11.94 21.36
C GLY A 363 14.36 13.46 21.25
N ASP A 364 14.90 14.22 22.20
CA ASP A 364 14.79 15.68 22.19
C ASP A 364 15.60 16.29 21.04
N ALA A 365 14.92 16.99 20.13
CA ALA A 365 15.51 17.52 18.92
C ALA A 365 16.60 18.59 19.20
N ALA A 366 16.41 19.41 20.24
CA ALA A 366 17.35 20.46 20.59
C ALA A 366 18.62 19.86 21.19
N GLU A 367 18.49 18.85 22.05
CA GLU A 367 19.59 18.12 22.65
C GLU A 367 20.41 17.37 21.59
N VAL A 368 19.74 16.64 20.67
CA VAL A 368 20.41 15.93 19.57
C VAL A 368 21.15 16.91 18.65
N LYS A 369 20.51 18.04 18.29
CA LYS A 369 21.15 19.09 17.47
C LYS A 369 22.37 19.69 18.17
N ALA A 370 22.27 19.99 19.46
CA ALA A 370 23.38 20.53 20.25
C ALA A 370 24.53 19.52 20.35
N SER A 371 24.22 18.24 20.64
CA SER A 371 25.21 17.15 20.68
C SER A 371 25.94 16.98 19.36
N PHE A 372 25.20 17.01 18.23
CA PHE A 372 25.79 16.95 16.89
C PHE A 372 26.72 18.16 16.63
N LYS A 373 26.27 19.40 16.87
CA LYS A 373 27.09 20.60 16.65
C LYS A 373 28.37 20.56 17.49
N LYS A 374 28.27 20.19 18.76
CA LYS A 374 29.41 20.10 19.69
C LYS A 374 30.48 19.13 19.19
N GLN A 375 30.12 18.04 18.53
CA GLN A 375 31.07 17.06 18.01
C GLN A 375 31.98 17.65 16.91
N PHE A 376 31.54 18.71 16.23
CA PHE A 376 32.22 19.26 15.04
C PHE A 376 32.65 20.72 15.17
N GLU A 377 32.18 21.48 16.17
CA GLU A 377 32.39 22.92 16.27
C GLU A 377 33.88 23.34 16.37
N GLY A 378 34.75 22.45 16.89
CA GLY A 378 36.21 22.65 16.94
C GLY A 378 36.93 22.44 15.61
N ASN A 379 36.32 21.87 14.59
CA ASN A 379 36.98 21.48 13.36
C ASN A 379 36.90 22.58 12.28
N ALA A 380 38.07 23.12 11.87
CA ALA A 380 38.13 24.18 10.87
C ALA A 380 37.62 23.72 9.48
N ALA A 381 37.89 22.47 9.09
CA ALA A 381 37.42 21.93 7.81
C ALA A 381 35.90 21.76 7.80
N TRP A 382 35.29 21.38 8.91
CA TRP A 382 33.81 21.37 9.06
C TRP A 382 33.23 22.78 8.85
N LYS A 383 33.84 23.81 9.49
CA LYS A 383 33.41 25.21 9.34
C LYS A 383 33.53 25.71 7.89
N SER A 384 34.38 25.09 7.07
CA SER A 384 34.59 25.48 5.66
C SER A 384 33.55 24.91 4.71
N LEU A 385 32.74 23.91 5.12
CA LEU A 385 31.71 23.29 4.29
C LEU A 385 30.67 24.31 3.83
N PRO A 386 30.20 24.26 2.57
CA PRO A 386 29.15 25.14 2.05
C PRO A 386 27.88 25.12 2.91
N ALA A 387 27.45 23.94 3.34
CA ALA A 387 26.27 23.78 4.23
C ALA A 387 26.45 24.56 5.54
N VAL A 388 27.65 24.54 6.14
CA VAL A 388 27.90 25.20 7.43
C VAL A 388 28.08 26.70 7.26
N LYS A 389 28.84 27.16 6.22
CA LYS A 389 29.04 28.58 5.91
C LYS A 389 27.75 29.32 5.61
N ASN A 390 26.82 28.64 4.94
CA ASN A 390 25.53 29.22 4.50
C ASN A 390 24.39 28.95 5.48
N ASP A 391 24.69 28.42 6.68
CA ASP A 391 23.73 28.01 7.72
C ASP A 391 22.62 27.08 7.20
N ARG A 392 22.97 26.18 6.28
CA ARG A 392 22.07 25.19 5.66
C ARG A 392 22.13 23.87 6.43
N PHE A 393 21.78 23.93 7.71
CA PHE A 393 21.71 22.80 8.64
C PHE A 393 20.31 22.74 9.25
N GLU A 394 19.48 21.80 8.75
CA GLU A 394 18.07 21.72 9.08
C GLU A 394 17.74 20.46 9.89
N VAL A 395 16.90 20.60 10.90
CA VAL A 395 16.31 19.49 11.62
C VAL A 395 14.97 19.12 10.98
N LEU A 396 14.85 17.88 10.53
CA LEU A 396 13.63 17.40 9.91
C LEU A 396 12.52 17.15 10.96
N PRO A 397 11.24 17.39 10.61
CA PRO A 397 10.11 17.17 11.51
C PRO A 397 10.04 15.73 12.04
N GLN A 398 10.03 15.55 13.35
CA GLN A 398 10.05 14.23 14.00
C GLN A 398 8.84 13.37 13.65
N ASP A 399 7.67 13.95 13.49
CA ASP A 399 6.45 13.25 13.12
C ASP A 399 6.50 12.57 11.75
N LEU A 400 7.40 13.04 10.86
CA LEU A 400 7.62 12.50 9.52
C LEU A 400 8.92 11.69 9.38
N PHE A 401 9.90 11.90 10.28
CA PHE A 401 11.25 11.36 10.05
C PHE A 401 11.84 10.58 11.23
N ALA A 402 11.33 10.71 12.47
CA ALA A 402 11.85 9.94 13.60
C ALA A 402 11.59 8.43 13.45
N ALA A 403 10.53 8.08 12.71
CA ALA A 403 10.23 6.72 12.27
C ALA A 403 9.79 6.76 10.80
N ASN A 404 9.71 5.60 10.15
CA ASN A 404 9.19 5.53 8.79
C ASN A 404 7.77 6.13 8.72
N PRO A 405 7.51 7.13 7.84
CA PRO A 405 6.22 7.83 7.78
C PRO A 405 5.11 7.03 7.09
N GLY A 406 5.39 5.84 6.53
CA GLY A 406 4.40 5.03 5.85
C GLY A 406 3.72 5.76 4.70
N ILE A 407 2.39 5.79 4.70
CA ILE A 407 1.59 6.46 3.65
C ILE A 407 1.79 7.97 3.60
N ARG A 408 2.40 8.57 4.63
CA ARG A 408 2.76 9.99 4.66
C ARG A 408 4.11 10.29 3.98
N ALA A 409 4.76 9.28 3.38
CA ALA A 409 6.02 9.44 2.67
C ALA A 409 6.02 10.55 1.61
N PRO A 410 4.96 10.79 0.81
CA PRO A 410 4.90 11.92 -0.11
C PRO A 410 5.08 13.27 0.59
N LYS A 411 4.52 13.45 1.79
CA LYS A 411 4.69 14.68 2.58
C LYS A 411 6.12 14.84 3.10
N ALA A 412 6.76 13.74 3.51
CA ALA A 412 8.17 13.75 3.91
C ALA A 412 9.08 14.12 2.72
N ILE A 413 8.81 13.55 1.53
CA ILE A 413 9.55 13.88 0.29
C ILE A 413 9.35 15.35 -0.09
N GLU A 414 8.12 15.86 -0.02
CA GLU A 414 7.82 17.28 -0.26
C GLU A 414 8.57 18.20 0.72
N THR A 415 8.66 17.81 1.99
CA THR A 415 9.42 18.57 2.99
C THR A 415 10.89 18.67 2.61
N ILE A 416 11.53 17.58 2.22
CA ILE A 416 12.92 17.60 1.72
C ILE A 416 13.02 18.43 0.44
N ASN A 417 12.10 18.25 -0.50
CA ASN A 417 12.10 19.00 -1.76
C ASN A 417 12.06 20.51 -1.55
N ASN A 418 11.22 20.99 -0.63
CA ASN A 418 11.14 22.42 -0.30
C ASN A 418 12.45 22.97 0.27
N LEU A 419 13.20 22.18 1.04
CA LEU A 419 14.52 22.56 1.54
C LEU A 419 15.56 22.58 0.41
N LEU A 420 15.52 21.62 -0.51
CA LEU A 420 16.41 21.60 -1.66
C LEU A 420 16.20 22.79 -2.59
N LEU A 421 14.96 23.23 -2.80
CA LEU A 421 14.65 24.41 -3.61
C LEU A 421 15.16 25.73 -3.02
N GLN A 422 15.52 25.77 -1.74
CA GLN A 422 16.14 26.92 -1.08
C GLN A 422 17.68 26.93 -1.24
N VAL A 423 18.27 25.84 -1.70
CA VAL A 423 19.72 25.72 -1.95
C VAL A 423 20.08 26.27 -3.32
N ASP A 424 19.18 26.12 -4.31
CA ASP A 424 19.31 26.69 -5.67
C ASP A 424 19.23 28.22 -5.62
#